data_504d31100ddd5dad8e8b7d5270c4da60
#
_entry.id   504d31100ddd5dad8e8b7d5270c4da60
#
_cell.length_a   1.000
_cell.length_b   1.000
_cell.length_c   1.000
_cell.angle_alpha   90.00
_cell.angle_beta   90.00
_cell.angle_gamma   90.00
#
_symmetry.space_group_name_H-M   'P 1'
#
loop_
_entity.id
_entity.type
_entity.pdbx_description
1 polymer ?
#
loop_
_entity_poly.entity_id
_entity_poly.type
_entity_poly.pdbx_seq_one_letter_code
_entity_poly.pdbx_strand_id
1 'polypeptide(L)'
;QIQETLEAFGHNDPISKKILLIGGGNIGYNLAKNIESSANDTRLKIIEKNKERAEFLASELSNTIIINGNGLDEDVLKEANLEETETVIALTNDDEDNLMVGVLVEKFSTNKRTMVLTTKPNYSLLQSSLKIDDLIDPRMNTVSSILKHVHKGTIESAYSILNGEYEVI
;
A
#
# COMPACT_ATOMS: atom_id res chain seq x y z
N GLN A 1 -21.70 7.03 -3.53
CA GLN A 1 -22.30 6.14 -4.56
C GLN A 1 -21.56 4.81 -4.70
N ILE A 2 -20.21 4.78 -4.94
CA ILE A 2 -19.46 3.50 -5.07
C ILE A 2 -19.43 2.76 -3.73
N GLN A 3 -19.22 3.46 -2.64
CA GLN A 3 -19.17 2.89 -1.29
C GLN A 3 -20.52 2.30 -0.86
N GLU A 4 -21.62 3.01 -1.11
CA GLU A 4 -23.00 2.53 -0.87
C GLU A 4 -23.33 1.28 -1.72
N THR A 5 -22.80 1.23 -2.95
CA THR A 5 -22.98 0.06 -3.82
C THR A 5 -22.18 -1.14 -3.31
N LEU A 6 -20.92 -0.94 -2.87
CA LEU A 6 -20.09 -1.99 -2.28
C LEU A 6 -20.70 -2.53 -0.99
N GLU A 7 -21.25 -1.67 -0.14
CA GLU A 7 -21.97 -2.05 1.08
C GLU A 7 -23.21 -2.90 0.76
N ALA A 8 -23.96 -2.57 -0.30
CA ALA A 8 -25.11 -3.33 -0.75
C ALA A 8 -24.77 -4.74 -1.25
N PHE A 9 -23.53 -4.95 -1.71
CA PHE A 9 -22.98 -6.26 -2.11
C PHE A 9 -22.22 -6.99 -1.00
N GLY A 10 -22.29 -6.49 0.26
CA GLY A 10 -21.67 -7.15 1.41
C GLY A 10 -20.16 -6.89 1.58
N HIS A 11 -19.60 -5.97 0.80
CA HIS A 11 -18.22 -5.50 0.97
C HIS A 11 -18.16 -4.37 2.01
N ASN A 12 -18.32 -4.73 3.28
CA ASN A 12 -18.22 -3.84 4.43
C ASN A 12 -16.81 -3.92 5.06
N ASP A 13 -15.77 -3.87 4.26
CA ASP A 13 -14.42 -3.79 4.81
C ASP A 13 -14.24 -2.42 5.47
N PRO A 14 -14.03 -2.37 6.79
CA PRO A 14 -13.86 -1.10 7.49
C PRO A 14 -12.62 -0.39 6.96
N ILE A 15 -12.73 0.91 6.74
CA ILE A 15 -11.58 1.74 6.36
C ILE A 15 -10.54 1.66 7.48
N SER A 16 -9.35 1.20 7.13
CA SER A 16 -8.24 1.08 8.10
C SER A 16 -7.87 2.47 8.64
N LYS A 17 -7.86 2.57 9.97
CA LYS A 17 -7.51 3.80 10.68
C LYS A 17 -6.05 3.85 11.13
N LYS A 18 -5.38 2.71 11.21
CA LYS A 18 -3.98 2.59 11.63
C LYS A 18 -3.20 1.90 10.53
N ILE A 19 -2.43 2.69 9.78
CA ILE A 19 -1.69 2.24 8.60
C ILE A 19 -0.20 2.40 8.84
N LEU A 20 0.56 1.37 8.47
CA LEU A 20 2.03 1.37 8.46
C LEU A 20 2.52 1.21 7.02
N LEU A 21 3.27 2.18 6.52
CA LEU A 21 3.98 2.08 5.24
C LEU A 21 5.44 1.68 5.50
N ILE A 22 5.93 0.73 4.75
CA ILE A 22 7.35 0.36 4.72
C ILE A 22 7.93 0.86 3.40
N GLY A 23 8.75 1.90 3.48
CA GLY A 23 9.33 2.61 2.34
C GLY A 23 8.68 3.98 2.09
N GLY A 24 9.49 5.02 2.25
CA GLY A 24 9.12 6.42 2.04
C GLY A 24 9.56 6.99 0.70
N GLY A 25 9.72 6.15 -0.31
CA GLY A 25 10.02 6.55 -1.69
C GLY A 25 8.92 7.44 -2.30
N ASN A 26 8.96 7.63 -3.62
CA ASN A 26 7.97 8.49 -4.28
C ASN A 26 6.53 7.98 -4.12
N ILE A 27 6.31 6.67 -4.19
CA ILE A 27 4.98 6.07 -4.02
C ILE A 27 4.51 6.26 -2.58
N GLY A 28 5.34 5.90 -1.58
CA GLY A 28 5.00 6.03 -0.16
C GLY A 28 4.72 7.48 0.25
N TYR A 29 5.54 8.42 -0.20
CA TYR A 29 5.34 9.85 0.05
C TYR A 29 4.02 10.37 -0.53
N ASN A 30 3.75 10.08 -1.82
CA ASN A 30 2.51 10.55 -2.43
C ASN A 30 1.27 9.90 -1.81
N LEU A 31 1.36 8.61 -1.45
CA LEU A 31 0.28 7.92 -0.74
C LEU A 31 0.02 8.57 0.62
N ALA A 32 1.06 8.84 1.40
CA ALA A 32 0.95 9.51 2.69
C ALA A 32 0.30 10.88 2.57
N LYS A 33 0.74 11.68 1.60
CA LYS A 33 0.20 13.02 1.34
C LYS A 33 -1.29 12.98 0.96
N ASN A 34 -1.70 12.02 0.17
CA ASN A 34 -3.11 11.81 -0.17
C ASN A 34 -3.93 11.38 1.06
N ILE A 35 -3.42 10.48 1.89
CA ILE A 35 -4.09 10.03 3.11
C ILE A 35 -4.26 11.22 4.07
N GLU A 36 -3.21 12.02 4.31
CA GLU A 36 -3.27 13.20 5.17
C GLU A 36 -4.32 14.23 4.70
N SER A 37 -4.49 14.37 3.38
CA SER A 37 -5.45 15.33 2.81
C SER A 37 -6.89 14.85 2.81
N SER A 38 -7.12 13.54 2.77
CA SER A 38 -8.46 12.96 2.56
C SER A 38 -9.05 12.25 3.78
N ALA A 39 -8.23 11.86 4.77
CA ALA A 39 -8.65 11.03 5.89
C ALA A 39 -8.26 11.64 7.24
N ASN A 40 -9.16 12.43 7.84
CA ASN A 40 -8.90 13.15 9.10
C ASN A 40 -8.68 12.23 10.33
N ASP A 41 -9.04 10.94 10.27
CA ASP A 41 -9.03 10.00 11.40
C ASP A 41 -7.96 8.90 11.25
N THR A 42 -7.14 8.94 10.19
CA THR A 42 -6.15 7.90 9.92
C THR A 42 -4.82 8.22 10.60
N ARG A 43 -4.32 7.28 11.39
CA ARG A 43 -2.97 7.33 11.97
C ARG A 43 -2.00 6.63 11.03
N LEU A 44 -1.14 7.41 10.41
CA LEU A 44 -0.17 6.93 9.46
C LEU A 44 1.24 6.94 10.04
N LYS A 45 1.97 5.85 9.82
CA LYS A 45 3.40 5.74 10.12
C LYS A 45 4.16 5.31 8.88
N ILE A 46 5.39 5.77 8.74
CA ILE A 46 6.30 5.34 7.67
C ILE A 46 7.61 4.89 8.29
N ILE A 47 8.07 3.68 7.94
CA ILE A 47 9.44 3.25 8.19
C ILE A 47 10.25 3.51 6.92
N GLU A 48 11.32 4.30 7.04
CA GLU A 48 12.23 4.63 5.95
C GLU A 48 13.67 4.36 6.35
N LYS A 49 14.37 3.56 5.55
CA LYS A 49 15.75 3.11 5.83
C LYS A 49 16.79 4.22 5.63
N ASN A 50 16.58 5.06 4.61
CA ASN A 50 17.50 6.15 4.31
C ASN A 50 17.22 7.34 5.24
N LYS A 51 18.23 7.76 6.01
CA LYS A 51 18.09 8.82 7.00
C LYS A 51 17.71 10.18 6.39
N GLU A 52 18.38 10.57 5.30
CA GLU A 52 18.10 11.85 4.63
C GLU A 52 16.67 11.88 4.09
N ARG A 53 16.20 10.74 3.56
CA ARG A 53 14.82 10.61 3.09
C ARG A 53 13.81 10.66 4.24
N ALA A 54 14.11 10.02 5.36
CA ALA A 54 13.28 10.08 6.56
C ALA A 54 13.16 11.51 7.10
N GLU A 55 14.26 12.26 7.16
CA GLU A 55 14.27 13.68 7.54
C GLU A 55 13.45 14.54 6.57
N PHE A 56 13.57 14.32 5.26
CA PHE A 56 12.73 14.98 4.25
C PHE A 56 11.24 14.70 4.49
N LEU A 57 10.87 13.43 4.67
CA LEU A 57 9.47 13.04 4.92
C LEU A 57 8.92 13.71 6.20
N ALA A 58 9.72 13.75 7.26
CA ALA A 58 9.33 14.39 8.51
C ALA A 58 9.14 15.92 8.38
N SER A 59 9.82 16.55 7.41
CA SER A 59 9.63 17.98 7.13
C SER A 59 8.40 18.27 6.26
N GLU A 60 7.98 17.33 5.42
CA GLU A 60 6.92 17.51 4.43
C GLU A 60 5.54 17.00 4.87
N LEU A 61 5.51 16.02 5.80
CA LEU A 61 4.29 15.39 6.29
C LEU A 61 3.98 15.87 7.70
N SER A 62 2.78 16.38 7.91
CA SER A 62 2.40 17.05 9.16
C SER A 62 1.80 16.11 10.21
N ASN A 63 1.12 15.06 9.77
CA ASN A 63 0.35 14.14 10.63
C ASN A 63 0.87 12.69 10.59
N THR A 64 1.96 12.45 9.86
CA THR A 64 2.56 11.12 9.68
C THR A 64 3.77 10.96 10.58
N ILE A 65 3.84 9.87 11.33
CA ILE A 65 5.00 9.55 12.16
C ILE A 65 6.05 8.86 11.28
N ILE A 66 7.26 9.41 11.25
CA ILE A 66 8.38 8.87 10.49
C ILE A 66 9.34 8.15 11.43
N ILE A 67 9.65 6.90 11.12
CA ILE A 67 10.61 6.08 11.85
C ILE A 67 11.78 5.78 10.91
N ASN A 68 12.99 6.20 11.30
CA ASN A 68 14.17 5.88 10.51
C ASN A 68 14.72 4.51 10.90
N GLY A 69 14.56 3.52 10.03
CA GLY A 69 15.01 2.16 10.29
C GLY A 69 14.74 1.22 9.13
N ASN A 70 15.21 -0.02 9.28
CA ASN A 70 14.94 -1.08 8.32
C ASN A 70 13.62 -1.78 8.64
N GLY A 71 12.68 -1.79 7.69
CA GLY A 71 11.38 -2.47 7.85
C GLY A 71 11.43 -4.00 7.98
N LEU A 72 12.61 -4.61 7.80
CA LEU A 72 12.85 -6.03 8.07
C LEU A 72 13.36 -6.29 9.50
N ASP A 73 13.64 -5.23 10.25
CA ASP A 73 14.12 -5.34 11.64
C ASP A 73 12.93 -5.44 12.60
N GLU A 74 12.94 -6.48 13.43
CA GLU A 74 11.88 -6.74 14.41
C GLU A 74 11.74 -5.62 15.44
N ASP A 75 12.85 -5.04 15.89
CA ASP A 75 12.83 -3.98 16.89
C ASP A 75 12.25 -2.69 16.30
N VAL A 76 12.53 -2.39 15.03
CA VAL A 76 11.93 -1.26 14.30
C VAL A 76 10.43 -1.46 14.08
N LEU A 77 10.00 -2.69 13.76
CA LEU A 77 8.57 -3.03 13.64
C LEU A 77 7.84 -2.92 14.99
N LYS A 78 8.49 -3.29 16.10
CA LYS A 78 7.94 -3.08 17.45
C LYS A 78 7.85 -1.59 17.80
N GLU A 79 8.87 -0.79 17.49
CA GLU A 79 8.85 0.66 17.67
C GLU A 79 7.69 1.30 16.88
N ALA A 80 7.43 0.82 15.68
CA ALA A 80 6.28 1.23 14.88
C ALA A 80 4.94 0.80 15.46
N ASN A 81 4.94 0.01 16.56
CA ASN A 81 3.74 -0.57 17.17
C ASN A 81 2.91 -1.40 16.17
N LEU A 82 3.60 -2.35 15.52
CA LEU A 82 2.99 -3.23 14.53
C LEU A 82 1.74 -3.93 15.08
N GLU A 83 1.73 -4.31 16.37
CA GLU A 83 0.61 -5.03 17.00
C GLU A 83 -0.72 -4.27 16.91
N GLU A 84 -0.69 -2.94 16.99
CA GLU A 84 -1.89 -2.11 16.88
C GLU A 84 -2.21 -1.65 15.45
N THR A 85 -1.35 -1.95 14.49
CA THR A 85 -1.56 -1.59 13.08
C THR A 85 -2.66 -2.46 12.48
N GLU A 86 -3.51 -1.90 11.65
CA GLU A 86 -4.59 -2.61 10.95
C GLU A 86 -4.17 -3.02 9.52
N THR A 87 -3.43 -2.15 8.84
CA THR A 87 -2.95 -2.40 7.48
C THR A 87 -1.46 -2.07 7.38
N VAL A 88 -0.69 -2.98 6.79
CA VAL A 88 0.72 -2.78 6.45
C VAL A 88 0.87 -2.78 4.94
N ILE A 89 1.58 -1.79 4.41
CA ILE A 89 1.82 -1.64 2.97
C ILE A 89 3.32 -1.56 2.72
N ALA A 90 3.89 -2.56 2.07
CA ALA A 90 5.29 -2.60 1.69
C ALA A 90 5.48 -1.96 0.31
N LEU A 91 6.23 -0.86 0.25
CA LEU A 91 6.39 0.04 -0.90
C LEU A 91 7.86 0.40 -1.17
N THR A 92 8.79 -0.44 -0.76
CA THR A 92 10.22 -0.21 -1.05
C THR A 92 10.48 -0.41 -2.55
N ASN A 93 11.68 -0.10 -2.99
CA ASN A 93 12.13 -0.33 -4.36
C ASN A 93 12.67 -1.75 -4.59
N ASP A 94 12.58 -2.61 -3.60
CA ASP A 94 13.01 -4.00 -3.67
C ASP A 94 11.81 -4.94 -3.46
N ASP A 95 11.47 -5.71 -4.49
CA ASP A 95 10.33 -6.61 -4.49
C ASP A 95 10.47 -7.74 -3.46
N GLU A 96 11.69 -8.24 -3.26
CA GLU A 96 12.02 -9.29 -2.30
C GLU A 96 11.88 -8.78 -0.86
N ASP A 97 12.40 -7.59 -0.59
CA ASP A 97 12.21 -6.92 0.72
C ASP A 97 10.72 -6.73 1.00
N ASN A 98 9.94 -6.29 0.01
CA ASN A 98 8.50 -6.09 0.16
C ASN A 98 7.77 -7.40 0.49
N LEU A 99 8.08 -8.50 -0.21
CA LEU A 99 7.52 -9.81 0.10
C LEU A 99 7.93 -10.30 1.50
N MET A 100 9.19 -10.09 1.87
CA MET A 100 9.69 -10.48 3.19
C MET A 100 9.01 -9.71 4.32
N VAL A 101 8.73 -8.43 4.13
CA VAL A 101 7.90 -7.65 5.05
C VAL A 101 6.53 -8.30 5.22
N GLY A 102 5.88 -8.72 4.13
CA GLY A 102 4.59 -9.42 4.19
C GLY A 102 4.65 -10.68 5.06
N VAL A 103 5.69 -11.49 4.87
CA VAL A 103 5.92 -12.72 5.67
C VAL A 103 6.16 -12.41 7.15
N LEU A 104 6.95 -11.37 7.45
CA LEU A 104 7.21 -10.96 8.83
C LEU A 104 5.95 -10.46 9.53
N VAL A 105 5.15 -9.66 8.84
CA VAL A 105 3.88 -9.15 9.37
C VAL A 105 2.94 -10.30 9.73
N GLU A 106 2.78 -11.28 8.85
CA GLU A 106 1.94 -12.47 9.12
C GLU A 106 2.46 -13.27 10.33
N LYS A 107 3.78 -13.37 10.48
CA LYS A 107 4.40 -14.06 11.63
C LYS A 107 4.12 -13.37 12.97
N PHE A 108 4.15 -12.03 12.99
CA PHE A 108 3.99 -11.24 14.22
C PHE A 108 2.53 -10.91 14.53
N SER A 109 1.63 -10.98 13.56
CA SER A 109 0.23 -10.66 13.77
C SER A 109 -0.68 -11.23 12.68
N THR A 110 -1.59 -12.12 13.06
CA THR A 110 -2.44 -12.90 12.15
C THR A 110 -3.71 -12.18 11.65
N ASN A 111 -3.99 -10.95 12.07
CA ASN A 111 -5.24 -10.26 11.75
C ASN A 111 -5.03 -8.90 11.07
N LYS A 112 -3.97 -8.77 10.28
CA LYS A 112 -3.66 -7.52 9.59
C LYS A 112 -3.79 -7.69 8.09
N ARG A 113 -4.33 -6.68 7.43
CA ARG A 113 -4.29 -6.62 5.98
C ARG A 113 -2.87 -6.27 5.54
N THR A 114 -2.31 -7.09 4.68
CA THR A 114 -0.95 -6.92 4.15
C THR A 114 -1.00 -6.69 2.65
N MET A 115 -0.48 -5.54 2.23
CA MET A 115 -0.39 -5.14 0.83
C MET A 115 1.07 -5.00 0.43
N VAL A 116 1.45 -5.58 -0.69
CA VAL A 116 2.85 -5.62 -1.14
C VAL A 116 2.95 -5.12 -2.57
N LEU A 117 3.82 -4.13 -2.78
CA LEU A 117 4.18 -3.68 -4.11
C LEU A 117 5.16 -4.66 -4.74
N THR A 118 4.88 -5.10 -5.97
CA THR A 118 5.80 -5.93 -6.75
C THR A 118 5.72 -5.60 -8.23
N THR A 119 6.86 -5.63 -8.90
CA THR A 119 6.97 -5.44 -10.34
C THR A 119 7.14 -6.75 -11.10
N LYS A 120 7.34 -7.86 -10.38
CA LYS A 120 7.61 -9.19 -10.95
C LYS A 120 6.32 -10.03 -11.04
N PRO A 121 5.79 -10.32 -12.25
CA PRO A 121 4.52 -11.04 -12.41
C PRO A 121 4.50 -12.42 -11.75
N ASN A 122 5.66 -13.10 -11.73
CA ASN A 122 5.76 -14.45 -11.18
C ASN A 122 5.50 -14.52 -9.65
N TYR A 123 5.59 -13.40 -8.95
CA TYR A 123 5.35 -13.36 -7.51
C TYR A 123 3.88 -13.50 -7.14
N SER A 124 2.96 -13.28 -8.09
CA SER A 124 1.53 -13.56 -7.88
C SER A 124 1.27 -15.02 -7.49
N LEU A 125 2.12 -15.95 -7.96
CA LEU A 125 2.02 -17.37 -7.59
C LEU A 125 2.35 -17.64 -6.12
N LEU A 126 3.09 -16.73 -5.47
CA LEU A 126 3.49 -16.86 -4.07
C LEU A 126 2.49 -16.21 -3.10
N GLN A 127 1.58 -15.40 -3.60
CA GLN A 127 0.66 -14.60 -2.78
C GLN A 127 -0.07 -15.44 -1.73
N SER A 128 -0.76 -16.50 -2.17
CA SER A 128 -1.53 -17.36 -1.27
C SER A 128 -0.64 -18.15 -0.31
N SER A 129 0.53 -18.58 -0.77
CA SER A 129 1.48 -19.35 0.06
C SER A 129 2.12 -18.47 1.14
N LEU A 130 2.33 -17.20 0.86
CA LEU A 130 2.90 -16.21 1.78
C LEU A 130 1.82 -15.50 2.61
N LYS A 131 0.54 -15.81 2.38
CA LYS A 131 -0.61 -15.17 3.03
C LYS A 131 -0.62 -13.65 2.92
N ILE A 132 -0.25 -13.14 1.76
CA ILE A 132 -0.32 -11.73 1.42
C ILE A 132 -1.71 -11.44 0.86
N ASP A 133 -2.42 -10.45 1.43
CA ASP A 133 -3.79 -10.15 1.02
C ASP A 133 -3.83 -9.54 -0.38
N ASP A 134 -2.98 -8.56 -0.65
CA ASP A 134 -2.95 -7.85 -1.93
C ASP A 134 -1.53 -7.72 -2.49
N LEU A 135 -1.32 -8.12 -3.73
CA LEU A 135 -0.15 -7.77 -4.53
C LEU A 135 -0.49 -6.62 -5.48
N ILE A 136 0.27 -5.55 -5.42
CA ILE A 136 0.04 -4.34 -6.20
C ILE A 136 1.14 -4.22 -7.27
N ASP A 137 0.77 -4.29 -8.55
CA ASP A 137 1.67 -3.98 -9.65
C ASP A 137 1.48 -2.51 -10.07
N PRO A 138 2.46 -1.63 -9.84
CA PRO A 138 2.35 -0.22 -10.18
C PRO A 138 2.24 0.04 -11.69
N ARG A 139 2.68 -0.92 -12.52
CA ARG A 139 2.62 -0.79 -14.00
C ARG A 139 1.19 -0.89 -14.51
N MET A 140 0.34 -1.72 -13.88
CA MET A 140 -1.06 -1.86 -14.27
C MET A 140 -1.82 -0.54 -14.13
N ASN A 141 -1.57 0.20 -13.04
CA ASN A 141 -2.15 1.53 -12.84
C ASN A 141 -1.66 2.53 -13.89
N THR A 142 -0.39 2.43 -14.30
CA THR A 142 0.18 3.29 -15.36
C THR A 142 -0.45 2.99 -16.71
N VAL A 143 -0.61 1.72 -17.08
CA VAL A 143 -1.27 1.31 -18.33
C VAL A 143 -2.72 1.81 -18.37
N SER A 144 -3.49 1.60 -17.32
CA SER A 144 -4.87 2.10 -17.22
C SER A 144 -4.94 3.63 -17.35
N SER A 145 -3.98 4.35 -16.74
CA SER A 145 -3.90 5.81 -16.85
C SER A 145 -3.57 6.26 -18.29
N ILE A 146 -2.66 5.59 -18.97
CA ILE A 146 -2.32 5.89 -20.38
C ILE A 146 -3.52 5.61 -21.28
N LEU A 147 -4.18 4.48 -21.11
CA LEU A 147 -5.35 4.10 -21.92
C LEU A 147 -6.47 5.14 -21.80
N LYS A 148 -6.72 5.69 -20.62
CA LYS A 148 -7.67 6.80 -20.42
C LYS A 148 -7.36 8.02 -21.30
N HIS A 149 -6.10 8.31 -21.56
CA HIS A 149 -5.69 9.45 -22.41
C HIS A 149 -5.67 9.12 -23.90
N VAL A 150 -5.50 7.84 -24.26
CA VAL A 150 -5.48 7.39 -25.67
C VAL A 150 -6.90 7.23 -26.22
N HIS A 151 -7.83 6.76 -25.42
CA HIS A 151 -9.22 6.64 -25.81
C HIS A 151 -9.86 8.05 -25.93
N LYS A 152 -10.21 8.46 -27.15
CA LYS A 152 -10.94 9.71 -27.42
C LYS A 152 -12.41 9.55 -27.04
N GLY A 153 -12.72 9.69 -25.76
CA GLY A 153 -14.08 9.67 -25.24
C GLY A 153 -14.08 10.12 -23.78
N THR A 154 -15.24 10.51 -23.29
CA THR A 154 -15.42 10.86 -21.86
C THR A 154 -15.45 9.56 -21.04
N ILE A 155 -14.28 9.01 -20.77
CA ILE A 155 -14.14 7.87 -19.86
C ILE A 155 -13.86 8.45 -18.48
N GLU A 156 -14.81 8.34 -17.55
CA GLU A 156 -14.65 8.82 -16.17
C GLU A 156 -13.68 7.94 -15.38
N SER A 157 -13.67 6.63 -15.65
CA SER A 157 -12.72 5.68 -15.05
C SER A 157 -12.63 4.40 -15.86
N ALA A 158 -11.41 3.88 -16.06
CA ALA A 158 -11.17 2.57 -16.66
C ALA A 158 -10.45 1.69 -15.62
N TYR A 159 -10.98 0.50 -15.37
CA TYR A 159 -10.38 -0.48 -14.48
C TYR A 159 -10.07 -1.76 -15.25
N SER A 160 -8.85 -2.25 -15.09
CA SER A 160 -8.44 -3.55 -15.62
C SER A 160 -8.82 -4.66 -14.63
N ILE A 161 -9.48 -5.69 -15.11
CA ILE A 161 -9.90 -6.85 -14.32
C ILE A 161 -9.19 -8.09 -14.86
N LEU A 162 -8.91 -9.07 -14.01
CA LEU A 162 -8.27 -10.34 -14.38
C LEU A 162 -6.95 -10.14 -15.13
N ASN A 163 -6.01 -9.42 -14.50
CA ASN A 163 -4.66 -9.19 -15.05
C ASN A 163 -4.63 -8.56 -16.45
N GLY A 164 -5.64 -7.77 -16.80
CA GLY A 164 -5.70 -7.07 -18.09
C GLY A 164 -6.47 -7.79 -19.20
N GLU A 165 -7.14 -8.90 -18.89
CA GLU A 165 -7.97 -9.60 -19.88
C GLU A 165 -9.30 -8.90 -20.17
N TYR A 166 -9.77 -8.04 -19.23
CA TYR A 166 -11.01 -7.27 -19.38
C TYR A 166 -10.82 -5.83 -18.90
N GLU A 167 -11.47 -4.90 -19.57
CA GLU A 167 -11.60 -3.49 -19.19
C GLU A 167 -13.07 -3.17 -18.86
N VAL A 168 -13.27 -2.44 -17.75
CA VAL A 168 -14.55 -1.80 -17.44
C VAL A 168 -14.39 -0.31 -17.70
N ILE A 169 -15.21 0.20 -18.57
CA ILE A 169 -15.24 1.60 -19.01
C ILE A 169 -16.48 2.28 -18.43
#